data_f35c04a083e61daa2a9b0899a11e6cdc
#
_entry.id   f35c04a083e61daa2a9b0899a11e6cdc
#
_cell.length_a   1.000
_cell.length_b   1.000
_cell.length_c   1.000
_cell.angle_alpha   90.00
_cell.angle_beta   90.00
_cell.angle_gamma   90.00
#
_symmetry.space_group_name_H-M   'P 1'
#
loop_
_entity.id
_entity.type
_entity.pdbx_description
1 polymer ?
#
loop_
_entity_poly.entity_id
_entity_poly.type
_entity_poly.pdbx_seq_one_letter_code
_entity_poly.pdbx_strand_id
1 'polypeptide(L)'
;MQCPESLRVQAYFDAELDAVSAADVERHIEHCADCRALLNDLEQVRAVLRRDSDYTRAAPALRAKIMQALDQEGATGMALPAGSSRPRERVSQRRPRSFWMGALGGAGGTAIAASLAFLLLVPRLTNPMLDELVSAHVRSLMPAHLIDVVSTDKHTVKPWFAGHTDVSPVVADFEAQGYRLIGGRADYLDHQRSAVVVYQHGAHVINVFSWAGNERALPVNATRSGYHLAFWREGDLDYCAVSDTGWDELLGLVRLLRAAGSGDPAISRAN
;
A
#
# COMPACT_ATOMS: atom_id res chain seq x y z
N MET A 1 21.49 25.86 16.95
CA MET A 1 21.46 25.53 15.51
C MET A 1 21.35 24.02 15.43
N GLN A 2 20.40 23.47 14.69
CA GLN A 2 20.31 22.01 14.52
C GLN A 2 21.46 21.54 13.63
N CYS A 3 22.12 20.45 14.02
CA CYS A 3 23.17 19.84 13.22
C CYS A 3 22.57 19.34 11.88
N PRO A 4 23.23 19.53 10.72
CA PRO A 4 22.73 19.04 9.44
C PRO A 4 22.54 17.52 9.38
N GLU A 5 23.24 16.76 10.24
CA GLU A 5 23.11 15.30 10.34
C GLU A 5 21.89 14.82 11.16
N SER A 6 21.06 15.74 11.68
CA SER A 6 19.93 15.37 12.55
C SER A 6 18.93 14.39 11.92
N LEU A 7 18.67 14.51 10.61
CA LEU A 7 17.80 13.56 9.88
C LEU A 7 18.42 12.17 9.78
N ARG A 8 19.75 12.08 9.63
CA ARG A 8 20.45 10.77 9.60
C ARG A 8 20.47 10.11 10.97
N VAL A 9 20.49 10.90 12.06
CA VAL A 9 20.34 10.36 13.43
C VAL A 9 18.97 9.75 13.65
N GLN A 10 17.90 10.36 13.10
CA GLN A 10 16.55 9.78 13.14
C GLN A 10 16.47 8.47 12.35
N ALA A 11 16.97 8.46 11.11
CA ALA A 11 17.02 7.24 10.30
C ALA A 11 17.85 6.11 10.96
N TYR A 12 18.94 6.47 11.67
CA TYR A 12 19.72 5.54 12.48
C TYR A 12 18.91 4.95 13.64
N PHE A 13 18.18 5.82 14.36
CA PHE A 13 17.30 5.40 15.46
C PHE A 13 16.19 4.44 15.02
N ASP A 14 15.66 4.63 13.80
CA ASP A 14 14.61 3.80 13.21
C ASP A 14 15.15 2.54 12.50
N ALA A 15 16.47 2.32 12.53
CA ALA A 15 17.17 1.21 11.86
C ALA A 15 16.95 1.18 10.33
N GLU A 16 16.81 2.35 9.69
CA GLU A 16 16.61 2.51 8.25
C GLU A 16 17.92 2.67 7.47
N LEU A 17 19.07 2.76 8.15
CA LEU A 17 20.36 2.91 7.51
C LEU A 17 21.04 1.55 7.25
N ASP A 18 21.77 1.46 6.14
CA ASP A 18 22.69 0.37 5.90
C ASP A 18 23.88 0.40 6.90
N ALA A 19 24.62 -0.71 7.02
CA ALA A 19 25.67 -0.86 8.02
C ALA A 19 26.80 0.17 7.90
N VAL A 20 27.11 0.64 6.69
CA VAL A 20 28.19 1.64 6.47
C VAL A 20 27.70 3.01 6.92
N SER A 21 26.51 3.40 6.50
CA SER A 21 25.88 4.66 6.90
C SER A 21 25.61 4.74 8.40
N ALA A 22 25.22 3.62 9.03
CA ALA A 22 25.04 3.51 10.48
C ALA A 22 26.35 3.77 11.25
N ALA A 23 27.46 3.15 10.82
CA ALA A 23 28.78 3.34 11.44
C ALA A 23 29.28 4.79 11.30
N ASP A 24 28.96 5.48 10.20
CA ASP A 24 29.29 6.89 10.02
C ASP A 24 28.52 7.80 10.99
N VAL A 25 27.23 7.51 11.20
CA VAL A 25 26.38 8.23 12.17
C VAL A 25 26.83 7.97 13.60
N GLU A 26 27.21 6.75 13.97
CA GLU A 26 27.76 6.41 15.28
C GLU A 26 29.02 7.23 15.58
N ARG A 27 29.95 7.28 14.63
CA ARG A 27 31.16 8.09 14.75
C ARG A 27 30.87 9.59 14.90
N HIS A 28 29.86 10.09 14.18
CA HIS A 28 29.43 11.49 14.30
C HIS A 28 28.84 11.78 15.68
N ILE A 29 27.99 10.91 16.23
CA ILE A 29 27.36 11.06 17.55
C ILE A 29 28.42 11.10 18.67
N GLU A 30 29.53 10.39 18.54
CA GLU A 30 30.65 10.46 19.51
C GLU A 30 31.22 11.88 19.64
N HIS A 31 31.20 12.66 18.58
CA HIS A 31 31.83 13.99 18.51
C HIS A 31 30.85 15.17 18.47
N CYS A 32 29.53 14.93 18.33
CA CYS A 32 28.51 15.96 18.24
C CYS A 32 27.54 15.90 19.43
N ALA A 33 27.58 16.93 20.28
CA ALA A 33 26.70 17.02 21.46
C ALA A 33 25.21 17.14 21.09
N ASP A 34 24.89 17.91 20.01
CA ASP A 34 23.50 18.10 19.55
C ASP A 34 22.88 16.79 19.08
N CYS A 35 23.63 15.98 18.32
CA CYS A 35 23.15 14.70 17.81
C CYS A 35 23.02 13.65 18.92
N ARG A 36 23.90 13.68 19.91
CA ARG A 36 23.79 12.85 21.11
C ARG A 36 22.55 13.19 21.95
N ALA A 37 22.29 14.47 22.13
CA ALA A 37 21.07 14.92 22.81
C ALA A 37 19.82 14.48 22.07
N LEU A 38 19.77 14.66 20.74
CA LEU A 38 18.65 14.21 19.90
C LEU A 38 18.40 12.70 20.04
N LEU A 39 19.46 11.86 19.97
CA LEU A 39 19.31 10.41 20.12
C LEU A 39 18.73 10.07 21.49
N ASN A 40 19.22 10.70 22.56
CA ASN A 40 18.71 10.49 23.92
C ASN A 40 17.22 10.91 24.05
N ASP A 41 16.82 12.01 23.43
CA ASP A 41 15.43 12.46 23.44
C ASP A 41 14.51 11.45 22.72
N LEU A 42 14.94 10.93 21.56
CA LEU A 42 14.21 9.88 20.82
C LEU A 42 14.08 8.58 21.64
N GLU A 43 15.14 8.19 22.35
CA GLU A 43 15.11 7.03 23.24
C GLU A 43 14.14 7.21 24.41
N GLN A 44 14.11 8.41 25.00
CA GLN A 44 13.15 8.72 26.07
C GLN A 44 11.70 8.69 25.58
N VAL A 45 11.41 9.29 24.42
CA VAL A 45 10.06 9.23 23.82
C VAL A 45 9.65 7.78 23.56
N ARG A 46 10.54 6.96 22.99
CA ARG A 46 10.28 5.52 22.76
C ARG A 46 10.01 4.78 24.05
N ALA A 47 10.77 5.09 25.12
CA ALA A 47 10.58 4.46 26.44
C ALA A 47 9.22 4.81 27.04
N VAL A 48 8.78 6.08 26.95
CA VAL A 48 7.45 6.53 27.42
C VAL A 48 6.35 5.83 26.62
N LEU A 49 6.43 5.83 25.29
CA LEU A 49 5.45 5.19 24.44
C LEU A 49 5.33 3.68 24.74
N ARG A 50 6.45 2.98 24.93
CA ARG A 50 6.42 1.56 25.29
C ARG A 50 5.82 1.26 26.66
N ARG A 51 5.96 2.18 27.60
CA ARG A 51 5.41 2.03 28.95
C ARG A 51 3.91 2.33 29.00
N ASP A 52 3.48 3.41 28.33
CA ASP A 52 2.17 4.02 28.52
C ASP A 52 1.19 3.72 27.38
N SER A 53 1.64 3.10 26.26
CA SER A 53 0.74 2.69 25.19
C SER A 53 0.01 1.39 25.54
N ASP A 54 -1.30 1.36 25.29
CA ASP A 54 -2.12 0.15 25.37
C ASP A 54 -1.63 -0.89 24.34
N TYR A 55 -0.86 -1.84 24.80
CA TYR A 55 -0.30 -2.88 23.95
C TYR A 55 -1.35 -3.96 23.68
N THR A 56 -1.92 -3.96 22.48
CA THR A 56 -2.82 -5.03 22.04
C THR A 56 -2.06 -6.35 21.92
N ARG A 57 -2.34 -7.27 22.83
CA ARG A 57 -1.67 -8.58 22.85
C ARG A 57 -2.13 -9.41 21.66
N ALA A 58 -1.18 -9.86 20.83
CA ALA A 58 -1.48 -10.73 19.70
C ALA A 58 -2.17 -12.03 20.13
N ALA A 59 -3.15 -12.48 19.34
CA ALA A 59 -3.86 -13.73 19.61
C ALA A 59 -2.87 -14.90 19.69
N PRO A 60 -3.03 -15.84 20.69
CA PRO A 60 -2.13 -16.97 20.85
C PRO A 60 -1.95 -17.82 19.59
N ALA A 61 -3.04 -17.97 18.81
CA ALA A 61 -3.01 -18.70 17.54
C ALA A 61 -2.11 -18.05 16.47
N LEU A 62 -2.05 -16.71 16.42
CA LEU A 62 -1.15 -15.99 15.49
C LEU A 62 0.31 -16.19 15.89
N ARG A 63 0.60 -16.09 17.20
CA ARG A 63 1.94 -16.33 17.72
C ARG A 63 2.42 -17.75 17.41
N ALA A 64 1.56 -18.76 17.62
CA ALA A 64 1.88 -20.15 17.30
C ALA A 64 2.18 -20.36 15.81
N LYS A 65 1.39 -19.74 14.91
CA LYS A 65 1.64 -19.81 13.47
C LYS A 65 2.99 -19.19 13.07
N ILE A 66 3.35 -18.04 13.65
CA ILE A 66 4.62 -17.39 13.36
C ILE A 66 5.79 -18.25 13.84
N MET A 67 5.71 -18.79 15.07
CA MET A 67 6.77 -19.67 15.59
C MET A 67 6.93 -20.92 14.73
N GLN A 68 5.84 -21.55 14.32
CA GLN A 68 5.88 -22.72 13.43
C GLN A 68 6.50 -22.39 12.06
N ALA A 69 6.23 -21.22 11.48
CA ALA A 69 6.83 -20.80 10.23
C ALA A 69 8.35 -20.58 10.38
N LEU A 70 8.78 -19.95 11.44
CA LEU A 70 10.22 -19.75 11.74
C LEU A 70 10.96 -21.06 11.97
N ASP A 71 10.34 -22.02 12.66
CA ASP A 71 10.92 -23.36 12.88
C ASP A 71 11.07 -24.13 11.55
N GLN A 72 10.12 -23.96 10.63
CA GLN A 72 10.19 -24.56 9.29
C GLN A 72 11.29 -23.95 8.43
N GLU A 73 11.48 -22.64 8.46
CA GLU A 73 12.56 -21.93 7.75
C GLU A 73 13.92 -22.28 8.37
N GLY A 74 14.04 -22.35 9.69
CA GLY A 74 15.26 -22.75 10.41
C GLY A 74 15.69 -24.18 10.08
N ALA A 75 14.73 -25.11 9.91
CA ALA A 75 15.01 -26.48 9.53
C ALA A 75 15.47 -26.62 8.06
N THR A 76 15.06 -25.72 7.18
CA THR A 76 15.46 -25.71 5.76
C THR A 76 16.84 -25.06 5.54
N GLY A 77 17.25 -24.14 6.43
CA GLY A 77 18.52 -23.38 6.35
C GLY A 77 19.77 -24.10 6.87
N MET A 78 19.64 -25.26 7.52
CA MET A 78 20.76 -25.94 8.22
C MET A 78 21.26 -27.24 7.58
N ALA A 79 21.03 -27.40 6.28
CA ALA A 79 21.65 -28.48 5.51
C ALA A 79 22.92 -28.01 4.78
N LEU A 80 23.98 -27.67 5.52
CA LEU A 80 25.34 -27.63 4.97
C LEU A 80 25.81 -29.09 4.78
N PRO A 81 26.40 -29.45 3.65
CA PRO A 81 26.88 -30.82 3.43
C PRO A 81 28.11 -31.07 4.30
N ALA A 82 27.96 -31.85 5.35
CA ALA A 82 29.11 -32.36 6.12
C ALA A 82 29.90 -33.36 5.27
N GLY A 83 31.16 -33.07 5.14
CA GLY A 83 32.14 -33.83 4.40
C GLY A 83 32.24 -35.29 4.81
N SER A 84 32.49 -36.09 3.81
CA SER A 84 32.72 -37.52 3.82
C SER A 84 33.83 -38.00 4.73
N SER A 85 33.57 -39.02 5.54
CA SER A 85 34.55 -40.04 5.92
C SER A 85 33.93 -41.42 5.81
N ARG A 86 34.49 -42.22 4.90
CA ARG A 86 34.14 -43.64 4.71
C ARG A 86 34.76 -44.50 5.81
N PRO A 87 34.15 -45.63 6.15
CA PRO A 87 34.82 -46.86 5.88
C PRO A 87 34.01 -47.87 5.03
N ARG A 88 34.74 -48.65 4.28
CA ARG A 88 34.26 -49.74 3.45
C ARG A 88 33.77 -50.88 4.30
N GLU A 89 32.62 -51.45 3.93
CA GLU A 89 32.40 -52.88 4.04
C GLU A 89 31.50 -53.37 2.90
N ARG A 90 31.98 -54.46 2.23
CA ARG A 90 31.32 -55.11 1.09
C ARG A 90 30.27 -56.06 1.62
N VAL A 91 29.06 -55.98 1.14
CA VAL A 91 28.24 -57.15 0.93
C VAL A 91 27.41 -56.96 -0.37
N SER A 92 27.62 -57.90 -1.26
CA SER A 92 26.91 -58.14 -2.52
C SER A 92 25.46 -58.53 -2.26
N GLN A 93 24.52 -57.87 -2.95
CA GLN A 93 23.38 -58.61 -3.56
C GLN A 93 22.54 -57.73 -4.48
N ARG A 94 22.50 -58.17 -5.71
CA ARG A 94 21.46 -58.20 -6.77
C ARG A 94 20.43 -57.08 -6.84
N ARG A 95 20.44 -56.43 -8.01
CA ARG A 95 19.49 -55.47 -8.59
C ARG A 95 18.05 -55.96 -8.69
N PRO A 96 17.09 -54.94 -8.69
CA PRO A 96 16.55 -54.56 -9.99
C PRO A 96 16.71 -53.03 -10.22
N ARG A 97 17.46 -52.75 -11.27
CA ARG A 97 17.57 -51.41 -11.91
C ARG A 97 16.29 -51.22 -12.69
N SER A 98 15.40 -50.39 -12.25
CA SER A 98 14.39 -49.73 -13.14
C SER A 98 13.48 -48.74 -12.46
N PHE A 99 13.41 -48.68 -11.10
CA PHE A 99 12.44 -47.82 -10.43
C PHE A 99 12.96 -46.40 -10.10
N TRP A 100 14.28 -46.21 -10.02
CA TRP A 100 14.86 -44.95 -9.56
C TRP A 100 15.07 -43.91 -10.67
N MET A 101 15.01 -44.25 -11.94
CA MET A 101 15.13 -43.29 -13.04
C MET A 101 13.83 -42.48 -13.27
N GLY A 102 12.68 -42.98 -12.83
CA GLY A 102 11.41 -42.23 -12.90
C GLY A 102 11.21 -41.23 -11.77
N ALA A 103 11.77 -41.49 -10.60
CA ALA A 103 11.59 -40.61 -9.42
C ALA A 103 12.44 -39.32 -9.48
N LEU A 104 13.64 -39.35 -10.07
CA LEU A 104 14.49 -38.16 -10.24
C LEU A 104 13.99 -37.24 -11.36
N GLY A 105 13.34 -37.78 -12.40
CA GLY A 105 12.73 -36.95 -13.45
C GLY A 105 11.41 -36.29 -13.03
N GLY A 106 10.62 -36.96 -12.15
CA GLY A 106 9.34 -36.41 -11.67
C GLY A 106 9.48 -35.30 -10.64
N ALA A 107 10.41 -35.43 -9.69
CA ALA A 107 10.61 -34.43 -8.65
C ALA A 107 11.26 -33.13 -9.16
N GLY A 108 12.18 -33.23 -10.14
CA GLY A 108 12.79 -32.06 -10.77
C GLY A 108 11.82 -31.29 -11.67
N GLY A 109 10.99 -32.01 -12.43
CA GLY A 109 9.99 -31.40 -13.32
C GLY A 109 8.87 -30.67 -12.57
N THR A 110 8.40 -31.23 -11.45
CA THR A 110 7.36 -30.59 -10.63
C THR A 110 7.88 -29.36 -9.87
N ALA A 111 9.13 -29.37 -9.39
CA ALA A 111 9.74 -28.19 -8.74
C ALA A 111 9.93 -27.04 -9.73
N ILE A 112 10.39 -27.32 -10.96
CA ILE A 112 10.56 -26.30 -12.00
C ILE A 112 9.19 -25.77 -12.44
N ALA A 113 8.19 -26.63 -12.63
CA ALA A 113 6.83 -26.21 -12.99
C ALA A 113 6.16 -25.39 -11.89
N ALA A 114 6.34 -25.75 -10.61
CA ALA A 114 5.83 -24.99 -9.48
C ALA A 114 6.53 -23.62 -9.34
N SER A 115 7.84 -23.58 -9.53
CA SER A 115 8.60 -22.31 -9.52
C SER A 115 8.22 -21.40 -10.68
N LEU A 116 8.02 -21.96 -11.88
CA LEU A 116 7.57 -21.20 -13.05
C LEU A 116 6.14 -20.70 -12.88
N ALA A 117 5.23 -21.54 -12.34
CA ALA A 117 3.87 -21.15 -12.02
C ALA A 117 3.85 -20.04 -10.93
N PHE A 118 4.68 -20.15 -9.91
CA PHE A 118 4.84 -19.11 -8.89
C PHE A 118 5.34 -17.78 -9.48
N LEU A 119 6.40 -17.82 -10.30
CA LEU A 119 6.91 -16.64 -10.99
C LEU A 119 5.91 -16.01 -11.99
N LEU A 120 5.02 -16.80 -12.56
CA LEU A 120 4.00 -16.30 -13.49
C LEU A 120 2.70 -15.85 -12.78
N LEU A 121 2.39 -16.40 -11.59
CA LEU A 121 1.20 -16.03 -10.81
C LEU A 121 1.42 -14.85 -9.87
N VAL A 122 2.60 -14.72 -9.25
CA VAL A 122 2.90 -13.66 -8.28
C VAL A 122 2.70 -12.26 -8.87
N PRO A 123 3.18 -11.93 -10.08
CA PRO A 123 2.92 -10.62 -10.68
C PRO A 123 1.44 -10.35 -10.99
N ARG A 124 0.61 -11.38 -11.13
CA ARG A 124 -0.83 -11.24 -11.40
C ARG A 124 -1.66 -11.01 -10.15
N LEU A 125 -1.11 -11.27 -8.96
CA LEU A 125 -1.77 -11.02 -7.67
C LEU A 125 -1.56 -9.58 -7.18
N THR A 126 -0.62 -8.84 -7.75
CA THR A 126 -0.41 -7.42 -7.46
C THR A 126 -1.09 -6.57 -8.53
N ASN A 127 -2.02 -5.72 -8.13
CA ASN A 127 -2.58 -4.70 -9.01
C ASN A 127 -1.87 -3.37 -8.70
N PRO A 128 -0.87 -2.96 -9.51
CA PRO A 128 -0.07 -1.77 -9.24
C PRO A 128 -0.91 -0.50 -9.18
N MET A 129 -2.04 -0.45 -9.88
CA MET A 129 -2.97 0.67 -9.86
C MET A 129 -3.61 0.87 -8.46
N LEU A 130 -3.90 -0.21 -7.73
CA LEU A 130 -4.43 -0.09 -6.36
C LEU A 130 -3.40 0.56 -5.43
N ASP A 131 -2.13 0.16 -5.56
CA ASP A 131 -1.04 0.72 -4.75
C ASP A 131 -0.78 2.18 -5.12
N GLU A 132 -0.88 2.53 -6.39
CA GLU A 132 -0.72 3.90 -6.87
C GLU A 132 -1.85 4.81 -6.38
N LEU A 133 -3.12 4.39 -6.46
CA LEU A 133 -4.29 5.12 -5.95
C LEU A 133 -4.20 5.37 -4.45
N VAL A 134 -3.86 4.34 -3.66
CA VAL A 134 -3.69 4.49 -2.21
C VAL A 134 -2.51 5.43 -1.91
N SER A 135 -1.39 5.28 -2.61
CA SER A 135 -0.23 6.16 -2.43
C SER A 135 -0.53 7.61 -2.77
N ALA A 136 -1.30 7.86 -3.85
CA ALA A 136 -1.75 9.20 -4.23
C ALA A 136 -2.70 9.79 -3.18
N HIS A 137 -3.63 8.97 -2.65
CA HIS A 137 -4.51 9.38 -1.56
C HIS A 137 -3.71 9.75 -0.31
N VAL A 138 -2.81 8.88 0.16
CA VAL A 138 -1.99 9.12 1.37
C VAL A 138 -1.10 10.37 1.20
N ARG A 139 -0.44 10.53 0.05
CA ARG A 139 0.35 11.75 -0.24
C ARG A 139 -0.52 13.01 -0.16
N SER A 140 -1.76 12.95 -0.62
CA SER A 140 -2.65 14.11 -0.58
C SER A 140 -3.02 14.55 0.84
N LEU A 141 -2.99 13.65 1.82
CA LEU A 141 -3.27 14.00 3.21
C LEU A 141 -2.12 14.78 3.88
N MET A 142 -0.96 14.91 3.22
CA MET A 142 0.13 15.75 3.71
C MET A 142 -0.25 17.24 3.63
N PRO A 143 0.30 18.10 4.52
CA PRO A 143 0.03 19.54 4.50
C PRO A 143 0.26 20.15 3.11
N ALA A 144 -0.68 20.98 2.65
CA ALA A 144 -0.68 21.69 1.37
C ALA A 144 -0.74 20.80 0.10
N HIS A 145 -1.08 19.50 0.21
CA HIS A 145 -1.18 18.61 -0.95
C HIS A 145 -2.61 18.11 -1.22
N LEU A 146 -3.58 18.48 -0.38
CA LEU A 146 -4.93 17.92 -0.46
C LEU A 146 -5.71 18.44 -1.67
N ILE A 147 -5.63 19.75 -1.92
CA ILE A 147 -6.41 20.48 -2.93
C ILE A 147 -5.57 21.56 -3.59
N ASP A 148 -5.72 21.74 -4.90
CA ASP A 148 -5.12 22.82 -5.69
C ASP A 148 -6.11 23.98 -5.84
N VAL A 149 -7.42 23.65 -5.96
CA VAL A 149 -8.52 24.61 -5.95
C VAL A 149 -9.40 24.39 -4.75
N VAL A 150 -9.42 25.38 -3.85
CA VAL A 150 -10.29 25.37 -2.66
C VAL A 150 -11.65 25.94 -3.04
N SER A 151 -12.69 25.14 -3.06
CA SER A 151 -14.05 25.63 -3.26
C SER A 151 -15.07 24.55 -2.88
N THR A 152 -16.14 24.98 -2.25
CA THR A 152 -17.36 24.17 -2.04
C THR A 152 -18.35 24.33 -3.19
N ASP A 153 -18.06 25.20 -4.17
CA ASP A 153 -18.91 25.47 -5.31
C ASP A 153 -18.46 24.65 -6.54
N LYS A 154 -19.37 23.80 -7.01
CA LYS A 154 -19.18 23.01 -8.24
C LYS A 154 -18.92 23.87 -9.48
N HIS A 155 -19.44 25.09 -9.52
CA HIS A 155 -19.25 26.03 -10.64
C HIS A 155 -17.84 26.63 -10.67
N THR A 156 -17.07 26.51 -9.60
CA THR A 156 -15.66 26.88 -9.53
C THR A 156 -14.77 25.68 -9.80
N VAL A 157 -15.04 24.52 -9.16
CA VAL A 157 -14.18 23.33 -9.23
C VAL A 157 -14.23 22.67 -10.61
N LYS A 158 -15.41 22.53 -11.19
CA LYS A 158 -15.56 21.86 -12.50
C LYS A 158 -14.84 22.59 -13.65
N PRO A 159 -14.98 23.92 -13.84
CA PRO A 159 -14.25 24.64 -14.89
C PRO A 159 -12.75 24.67 -14.68
N TRP A 160 -12.28 24.62 -13.42
CA TRP A 160 -10.85 24.60 -13.12
C TRP A 160 -10.17 23.38 -13.75
N PHE A 161 -10.79 22.21 -13.74
CA PHE A 161 -10.24 21.00 -14.37
C PHE A 161 -9.99 21.16 -15.86
N ALA A 162 -10.84 21.90 -16.60
CA ALA A 162 -10.70 22.07 -18.04
C ALA A 162 -9.37 22.70 -18.48
N GLY A 163 -8.70 23.43 -17.57
CA GLY A 163 -7.38 24.02 -17.84
C GLY A 163 -6.19 23.21 -17.26
N HIS A 164 -6.44 22.19 -16.44
CA HIS A 164 -5.40 21.52 -15.65
C HIS A 164 -5.35 20.00 -15.87
N THR A 165 -6.44 19.39 -16.35
CA THR A 165 -6.52 17.95 -16.64
C THR A 165 -7.10 17.71 -18.01
N ASP A 166 -6.93 16.49 -18.52
CA ASP A 166 -7.49 16.08 -19.81
C ASP A 166 -8.93 15.56 -19.69
N VAL A 167 -9.47 15.56 -18.46
CA VAL A 167 -10.80 15.03 -18.13
C VAL A 167 -11.63 16.02 -17.33
N SER A 168 -12.94 15.96 -17.50
CA SER A 168 -13.89 16.81 -16.77
C SER A 168 -14.86 15.93 -15.95
N PRO A 169 -14.52 15.66 -14.67
CA PRO A 169 -15.32 14.75 -13.83
C PRO A 169 -16.69 15.33 -13.47
N VAL A 170 -17.55 14.47 -12.95
CA VAL A 170 -18.75 14.88 -12.23
C VAL A 170 -18.33 15.59 -10.94
N VAL A 171 -18.77 16.83 -10.76
CA VAL A 171 -18.57 17.62 -9.54
C VAL A 171 -19.94 18.04 -9.03
N ALA A 172 -20.29 17.60 -7.84
CA ALA A 172 -21.54 17.98 -7.17
C ALA A 172 -21.26 18.10 -5.66
N ASP A 173 -22.01 18.95 -4.98
CA ASP A 173 -21.96 19.03 -3.53
C ASP A 173 -23.07 18.17 -2.93
N PHE A 174 -22.75 17.42 -1.92
CA PHE A 174 -23.67 16.54 -1.20
C PHE A 174 -23.62 16.80 0.32
N GLU A 175 -23.42 18.06 0.72
CA GLU A 175 -23.33 18.45 2.13
C GLU A 175 -24.60 18.06 2.90
N ALA A 176 -25.78 18.18 2.27
CA ALA A 176 -27.05 17.75 2.86
C ALA A 176 -27.13 16.25 3.15
N GLN A 177 -26.30 15.43 2.44
CA GLN A 177 -26.16 13.99 2.65
C GLN A 177 -24.91 13.62 3.46
N GLY A 178 -24.23 14.63 4.03
CA GLY A 178 -23.05 14.45 4.86
C GLY A 178 -21.70 14.40 4.11
N TYR A 179 -21.69 14.63 2.78
CA TYR A 179 -20.45 14.64 1.98
C TYR A 179 -20.19 16.05 1.45
N ARG A 180 -19.40 16.80 2.18
CA ARG A 180 -19.06 18.18 1.83
C ARG A 180 -17.96 18.22 0.77
N LEU A 181 -18.22 18.87 -0.35
CA LEU A 181 -17.18 19.18 -1.34
C LEU A 181 -16.18 20.17 -0.72
N ILE A 182 -14.89 19.87 -0.77
CA ILE A 182 -13.85 20.79 -0.25
C ILE A 182 -12.93 21.32 -1.34
N GLY A 183 -12.92 20.73 -2.52
CA GLY A 183 -12.16 21.22 -3.65
C GLY A 183 -11.76 20.14 -4.64
N GLY A 184 -10.74 20.45 -5.41
CA GLY A 184 -10.18 19.53 -6.39
C GLY A 184 -8.69 19.75 -6.57
N ARG A 185 -8.02 18.78 -7.19
CA ARG A 185 -6.63 18.83 -7.60
C ARG A 185 -6.40 18.07 -8.89
N ALA A 186 -5.33 18.45 -9.61
CA ALA A 186 -4.79 17.63 -10.68
C ALA A 186 -3.80 16.61 -10.08
N ASP A 187 -3.82 15.38 -10.60
CA ASP A 187 -2.91 14.31 -10.18
C ASP A 187 -2.42 13.56 -11.42
N TYR A 188 -1.51 12.61 -11.24
CA TYR A 188 -0.96 11.80 -12.31
C TYR A 188 -1.12 10.32 -11.91
N LEU A 189 -1.86 9.55 -12.72
CA LEU A 189 -2.22 8.17 -12.44
C LEU A 189 -2.12 7.33 -13.72
N ASP A 190 -1.51 6.15 -13.65
CA ASP A 190 -1.34 5.24 -14.79
C ASP A 190 -0.81 5.96 -16.05
N HIS A 191 0.23 6.82 -15.86
CA HIS A 191 0.90 7.59 -16.92
C HIS A 191 0.03 8.65 -17.62
N GLN A 192 -1.11 9.05 -17.04
CA GLN A 192 -1.98 10.09 -17.57
C GLN A 192 -2.40 11.10 -16.50
N ARG A 193 -2.81 12.29 -16.94
CA ARG A 193 -3.37 13.29 -16.03
C ARG A 193 -4.74 12.84 -15.56
N SER A 194 -4.96 12.93 -14.26
CA SER A 194 -6.22 12.61 -13.61
C SER A 194 -6.77 13.81 -12.87
N ALA A 195 -8.09 13.92 -12.80
CA ALA A 195 -8.76 14.89 -11.95
C ALA A 195 -9.15 14.20 -10.63
N VAL A 196 -8.97 14.89 -9.52
CA VAL A 196 -9.36 14.40 -8.19
C VAL A 196 -10.32 15.40 -7.55
N VAL A 197 -11.55 14.97 -7.30
CA VAL A 197 -12.52 15.72 -6.52
C VAL A 197 -12.43 15.25 -5.07
N VAL A 198 -12.36 16.19 -4.14
CA VAL A 198 -12.11 15.90 -2.73
C VAL A 198 -13.33 16.22 -1.91
N TYR A 199 -13.82 15.21 -1.20
CA TYR A 199 -14.93 15.32 -0.26
C TYR A 199 -14.47 15.09 1.17
N GLN A 200 -15.19 15.66 2.11
CA GLN A 200 -15.08 15.38 3.53
C GLN A 200 -16.38 14.74 4.05
N HIS A 201 -16.24 13.63 4.76
CA HIS A 201 -17.32 12.98 5.49
C HIS A 201 -16.92 12.75 6.94
N GLY A 202 -17.50 13.51 7.86
CA GLY A 202 -17.03 13.50 9.25
C GLY A 202 -15.56 13.91 9.37
N ALA A 203 -14.75 13.03 9.95
CA ALA A 203 -13.30 13.20 10.05
C ALA A 203 -12.53 12.64 8.83
N HIS A 204 -13.20 11.93 7.93
CA HIS A 204 -12.59 11.22 6.81
C HIS A 204 -12.54 12.09 5.56
N VAL A 205 -11.44 11.95 4.82
CA VAL A 205 -11.28 12.52 3.47
C VAL A 205 -11.56 11.44 2.44
N ILE A 206 -12.37 11.76 1.44
CA ILE A 206 -12.65 10.87 0.31
C ILE A 206 -12.11 11.53 -0.95
N ASN A 207 -11.13 10.90 -1.59
CA ASN A 207 -10.63 11.32 -2.89
C ASN A 207 -11.32 10.55 -4.00
N VAL A 208 -11.94 11.25 -4.92
CA VAL A 208 -12.56 10.68 -6.11
C VAL A 208 -11.69 10.98 -7.31
N PHE A 209 -10.88 10.01 -7.69
CA PHE A 209 -10.05 10.04 -8.88
C PHE A 209 -10.89 9.79 -10.13
N SER A 210 -10.57 10.48 -11.22
CA SER A 210 -11.16 10.26 -12.54
C SER A 210 -10.10 10.42 -13.63
N TRP A 211 -10.12 9.54 -14.62
CA TRP A 211 -9.18 9.52 -15.74
C TRP A 211 -9.87 9.01 -17.00
N ALA A 212 -9.24 9.18 -18.16
CA ALA A 212 -9.76 8.67 -19.41
C ALA A 212 -9.83 7.14 -19.37
N GLY A 213 -11.01 6.59 -19.60
CA GLY A 213 -11.24 5.16 -19.57
C GLY A 213 -10.43 4.46 -20.66
N ASN A 214 -9.77 3.38 -20.28
CA ASN A 214 -9.25 2.40 -21.21
C ASN A 214 -10.12 1.13 -21.08
N GLU A 215 -10.11 0.24 -22.08
CA GLU A 215 -10.93 -0.98 -22.06
C GLU A 215 -10.53 -2.00 -20.97
N ARG A 216 -9.61 -1.62 -20.06
CA ARG A 216 -9.17 -2.49 -18.97
C ARG A 216 -10.32 -2.76 -17.99
N ALA A 217 -10.47 -4.01 -17.60
CA ALA A 217 -11.42 -4.38 -16.55
C ALA A 217 -10.95 -3.81 -15.20
N LEU A 218 -11.81 -3.01 -14.56
CA LEU A 218 -11.62 -2.49 -13.21
C LEU A 218 -12.24 -3.45 -12.19
N PRO A 219 -11.63 -3.61 -11.00
CA PRO A 219 -12.32 -4.26 -9.88
C PRO A 219 -13.55 -3.42 -9.50
N VAL A 220 -14.60 -4.05 -9.00
CA VAL A 220 -15.76 -3.29 -8.50
C VAL A 220 -15.40 -2.60 -7.19
N ASN A 221 -14.83 -3.35 -6.27
CA ASN A 221 -14.37 -2.89 -4.96
C ASN A 221 -13.04 -3.57 -4.61
N ALA A 222 -12.19 -2.86 -3.88
CA ALA A 222 -10.94 -3.40 -3.36
C ALA A 222 -10.62 -2.79 -1.99
N THR A 223 -9.86 -3.52 -1.17
CA THR A 223 -9.25 -2.99 0.05
C THR A 223 -7.74 -3.15 -0.05
N ARG A 224 -7.01 -2.07 0.18
CA ARG A 224 -5.55 -2.06 0.14
C ARG A 224 -4.99 -1.19 1.26
N SER A 225 -4.08 -1.75 2.06
CA SER A 225 -3.40 -1.03 3.14
C SER A 225 -4.35 -0.28 4.11
N GLY A 226 -5.52 -0.86 4.41
CA GLY A 226 -6.53 -0.25 5.28
C GLY A 226 -7.48 0.73 4.61
N TYR A 227 -7.27 1.06 3.33
CA TYR A 227 -8.15 1.94 2.54
C TYR A 227 -9.13 1.12 1.71
N HIS A 228 -10.34 1.65 1.55
CA HIS A 228 -11.37 1.13 0.68
C HIS A 228 -11.33 1.87 -0.66
N LEU A 229 -11.45 1.11 -1.75
CA LEU A 229 -11.45 1.62 -3.13
C LEU A 229 -12.71 1.12 -3.83
N ALA A 230 -13.54 2.02 -4.30
CA ALA A 230 -14.74 1.71 -5.06
C ALA A 230 -14.61 2.26 -6.48
N PHE A 231 -14.74 1.39 -7.48
CA PHE A 231 -14.55 1.73 -8.89
C PHE A 231 -15.87 1.75 -9.64
N TRP A 232 -15.99 2.64 -10.62
CA TRP A 232 -17.08 2.65 -11.58
C TRP A 232 -16.64 3.34 -12.87
N ARG A 233 -17.41 3.10 -13.92
CA ARG A 233 -17.27 3.79 -15.20
C ARG A 233 -18.52 4.58 -15.50
N GLU A 234 -18.33 5.77 -16.04
CA GLU A 234 -19.41 6.63 -16.48
C GLU A 234 -19.00 7.43 -17.71
N GLY A 235 -19.71 7.21 -18.83
CA GLY A 235 -19.29 7.71 -20.13
C GLY A 235 -17.89 7.18 -20.49
N ASP A 236 -17.01 8.07 -20.90
CA ASP A 236 -15.65 7.77 -21.31
C ASP A 236 -14.64 7.82 -20.14
N LEU A 237 -15.12 8.00 -18.91
CA LEU A 237 -14.28 8.14 -17.72
C LEU A 237 -14.38 6.93 -16.81
N ASP A 238 -13.21 6.51 -16.30
CA ASP A 238 -13.09 5.62 -15.18
C ASP A 238 -12.92 6.42 -13.89
N TYR A 239 -13.54 5.93 -12.83
CA TYR A 239 -13.54 6.57 -11.51
C TYR A 239 -13.10 5.60 -10.42
N CYS A 240 -12.46 6.14 -9.39
CA CYS A 240 -12.18 5.44 -8.14
C CYS A 240 -12.34 6.37 -6.95
N ALA A 241 -13.22 6.03 -6.02
CA ALA A 241 -13.28 6.67 -4.72
C ALA A 241 -12.38 5.93 -3.72
N VAL A 242 -11.51 6.66 -3.02
CA VAL A 242 -10.54 6.11 -2.05
C VAL A 242 -10.71 6.82 -0.71
N SER A 243 -10.83 6.05 0.37
CA SER A 243 -10.88 6.57 1.75
C SER A 243 -10.64 5.45 2.77
N ASP A 244 -10.36 5.85 4.01
CA ASP A 244 -10.36 5.01 5.21
C ASP A 244 -11.73 4.92 5.89
N THR A 245 -12.77 5.58 5.37
CA THR A 245 -14.15 5.50 5.86
C THR A 245 -14.76 4.12 5.63
N GLY A 246 -15.87 3.79 6.31
CA GLY A 246 -16.60 2.53 6.13
C GLY A 246 -17.15 2.34 4.72
N TRP A 247 -17.39 1.07 4.34
CA TRP A 247 -17.91 0.72 3.02
C TRP A 247 -19.28 1.36 2.72
N ASP A 248 -20.18 1.41 3.70
CA ASP A 248 -21.52 1.95 3.51
C ASP A 248 -21.51 3.44 3.17
N GLU A 249 -20.61 4.20 3.81
CA GLU A 249 -20.38 5.61 3.58
C GLU A 249 -19.71 5.84 2.22
N LEU A 250 -18.63 5.09 1.91
CA LEU A 250 -17.94 5.22 0.62
C LEU A 250 -18.88 4.93 -0.55
N LEU A 251 -19.62 3.82 -0.48
CA LEU A 251 -20.60 3.44 -1.50
C LEU A 251 -21.82 4.38 -1.54
N GLY A 252 -22.13 5.04 -0.40
CA GLY A 252 -23.11 6.12 -0.33
C GLY A 252 -22.75 7.27 -1.26
N LEU A 253 -21.53 7.80 -1.16
CA LEU A 253 -21.03 8.84 -2.05
C LEU A 253 -21.00 8.39 -3.50
N VAL A 254 -20.54 7.17 -3.78
CA VAL A 254 -20.50 6.64 -5.16
C VAL A 254 -21.89 6.60 -5.79
N ARG A 255 -22.92 6.18 -5.05
CA ARG A 255 -24.31 6.21 -5.55
C ARG A 255 -24.77 7.61 -5.90
N LEU A 256 -24.47 8.60 -5.05
CA LEU A 256 -24.83 10.01 -5.29
C LEU A 256 -24.12 10.57 -6.52
N LEU A 257 -22.81 10.29 -6.68
CA LEU A 257 -22.04 10.74 -7.84
C LEU A 257 -22.56 10.13 -9.14
N ARG A 258 -22.84 8.83 -9.17
CA ARG A 258 -23.40 8.15 -10.35
C ARG A 258 -24.78 8.71 -10.74
N ALA A 259 -25.63 8.97 -9.76
CA ALA A 259 -26.94 9.57 -10.03
C ALA A 259 -26.81 11.02 -10.54
N ALA A 260 -25.86 11.80 -10.03
CA ALA A 260 -25.57 13.15 -10.54
C ALA A 260 -25.01 13.14 -11.97
N GLY A 261 -24.21 12.15 -12.33
CA GLY A 261 -23.63 11.99 -13.66
C GLY A 261 -24.63 11.51 -14.71
N SER A 262 -25.53 10.60 -14.34
CA SER A 262 -26.60 10.10 -15.22
C SER A 262 -27.73 11.13 -15.47
N GLY A 263 -27.69 12.30 -14.83
CA GLY A 263 -28.68 13.34 -15.01
C GLY A 263 -30.07 13.00 -14.41
N ASP A 264 -30.07 12.13 -13.38
CA ASP A 264 -31.33 11.73 -12.71
C ASP A 264 -31.99 12.96 -12.03
N PRO A 265 -33.21 13.33 -12.44
CA PRO A 265 -33.90 14.54 -11.95
C PRO A 265 -34.25 14.48 -10.46
N ALA A 266 -34.14 13.32 -9.81
CA ALA A 266 -34.46 13.18 -8.39
C ALA A 266 -33.44 13.91 -7.48
N ILE A 267 -32.21 14.07 -7.91
CA ILE A 267 -31.13 14.75 -7.15
C ILE A 267 -30.99 16.23 -7.54
N SER A 268 -31.37 16.60 -8.76
CA SER A 268 -31.37 18.00 -9.23
C SER A 268 -32.31 18.91 -8.45
N ARG A 269 -33.26 18.38 -7.69
CA ARG A 269 -34.25 19.15 -6.91
C ARG A 269 -33.84 19.36 -5.44
N ALA A 270 -32.73 18.79 -5.01
CA ALA A 270 -32.23 18.89 -3.64
C ALA A 270 -30.96 19.79 -3.50
N ASN A 271 -30.59 20.49 -4.57
CA ASN A 271 -29.51 21.49 -4.63
C ASN A 271 -30.02 22.90 -4.90
#